data_164143a7e8716f184d30ea9d78ea5524
#
_entry.id   164143a7e8716f184d30ea9d78ea5524
#
_cell.length_a   1.000
_cell.length_b   1.000
_cell.length_c   1.000
_cell.angle_alpha   90.00
_cell.angle_beta   90.00
_cell.angle_gamma   90.00
#
_symmetry.space_group_name_H-M   'P 1'
#
loop_
_entity.id
_entity.type
_entity.pdbx_description
1 polymer ?
#
loop_
_entity_poly.entity_id
_entity_poly.type
_entity_poly.pdbx_seq_one_letter_code
_entity_poly.pdbx_strand_id
1 'polypeptide(L)'
;VEYLASVGFSRKQAEVVVKYRDAIGGIDNEQEFRACYVVSEEMADRLLPYVVFSGVETEKSEPLLEVENAVTERLVEINSADKEALIAVDGIGEKSASEIIKYRELLGGYHSVEQLAELKCVTEENFAKFLSQICCDSCKIKKIDINFAGPKELERHPYVSARTLRRIIKQRQLKGGWSRIEEMTEQNILSEEEAKRLAPYLRFRLEATE
;
A
#
# COMPACT_ATOMS: atom_id res chain seq x y z
N VAL A 1 5.63 -6.91 18.23
CA VAL A 1 4.51 -6.68 19.18
C VAL A 1 3.59 -5.58 18.66
N GLU A 2 4.11 -4.43 18.27
CA GLU A 2 3.29 -3.28 17.80
C GLU A 2 2.50 -3.60 16.53
N TYR A 3 3.12 -4.28 15.56
CA TYR A 3 2.43 -4.73 14.35
C TYR A 3 1.27 -5.69 14.64
N LEU A 4 1.45 -6.67 15.54
CA LEU A 4 0.39 -7.60 15.94
C LEU A 4 -0.76 -6.88 16.66
N ALA A 5 -0.44 -5.84 17.42
CA ALA A 5 -1.47 -5.02 18.07
C ALA A 5 -2.30 -4.23 17.04
N SER A 6 -1.72 -3.78 15.93
CA SER A 6 -2.44 -3.06 14.88
C SER A 6 -3.41 -3.95 14.09
N VAL A 7 -3.19 -5.26 14.04
CA VAL A 7 -4.08 -6.24 13.37
C VAL A 7 -5.09 -6.89 14.31
N GLY A 8 -5.23 -6.37 15.54
CA GLY A 8 -6.31 -6.73 16.46
C GLY A 8 -5.92 -7.63 17.65
N PHE A 9 -4.63 -7.91 17.85
CA PHE A 9 -4.16 -8.55 19.09
C PHE A 9 -4.06 -7.52 20.23
N SER A 10 -4.45 -7.90 21.42
CA SER A 10 -4.06 -7.12 22.60
C SER A 10 -2.54 -7.19 22.79
N ARG A 11 -1.95 -6.19 23.45
CA ARG A 11 -0.50 -6.17 23.69
C ARG A 11 0.01 -7.45 24.36
N LYS A 12 -0.75 -7.98 25.32
CA LYS A 12 -0.42 -9.25 25.99
C LYS A 12 -0.48 -10.47 25.06
N GLN A 13 -1.48 -10.52 24.18
CA GLN A 13 -1.58 -11.58 23.17
C GLN A 13 -0.44 -11.48 22.16
N ALA A 14 -0.11 -10.30 21.69
CA ALA A 14 1.00 -10.04 20.79
C ALA A 14 2.36 -10.51 21.38
N GLU A 15 2.60 -10.24 22.67
CA GLU A 15 3.79 -10.73 23.39
C GLU A 15 3.84 -12.26 23.47
N VAL A 16 2.68 -12.89 23.66
CA VAL A 16 2.60 -14.37 23.70
C VAL A 16 2.84 -14.97 22.32
N VAL A 17 2.28 -14.42 21.25
CA VAL A 17 2.51 -14.89 19.88
C VAL A 17 4.01 -14.80 19.53
N VAL A 18 4.68 -13.71 19.90
CA VAL A 18 6.12 -13.55 19.67
C VAL A 18 6.91 -14.58 20.46
N LYS A 19 6.62 -14.79 21.74
CA LYS A 19 7.28 -15.82 22.55
C LYS A 19 7.04 -17.23 22.02
N TYR A 20 5.83 -17.53 21.58
CA TYR A 20 5.49 -18.82 20.97
C TYR A 20 6.30 -19.04 19.69
N ARG A 21 6.32 -18.04 18.77
CA ARG A 21 7.14 -18.08 17.57
C ARG A 21 8.62 -18.34 17.89
N ASP A 22 9.18 -17.60 18.86
CA ASP A 22 10.58 -17.72 19.22
C ASP A 22 10.89 -19.10 19.87
N ALA A 23 9.92 -19.68 20.59
CA ALA A 23 10.06 -20.99 21.22
C ALA A 23 10.03 -22.15 20.23
N ILE A 24 9.27 -22.06 19.13
CA ILE A 24 9.18 -23.09 18.10
C ILE A 24 10.14 -22.88 16.92
N GLY A 25 10.89 -21.77 16.93
CA GLY A 25 11.86 -21.41 15.89
C GLY A 25 11.27 -20.71 14.65
N GLY A 26 9.99 -20.40 14.66
CA GLY A 26 9.21 -19.78 13.58
C GLY A 26 7.76 -20.22 13.67
N ILE A 27 6.86 -19.58 12.94
CA ILE A 27 5.51 -20.04 12.64
C ILE A 27 5.46 -20.20 11.13
N ASP A 28 5.64 -21.42 10.65
CA ASP A 28 5.90 -21.70 9.24
C ASP A 28 4.66 -22.20 8.49
N ASN A 29 3.57 -22.50 9.20
CA ASN A 29 2.33 -22.96 8.59
C ASN A 29 1.09 -22.56 9.40
N GLU A 30 -0.09 -22.73 8.79
CA GLU A 30 -1.40 -22.42 9.38
C GLU A 30 -1.65 -23.21 10.67
N GLN A 31 -1.26 -24.47 10.73
CA GLN A 31 -1.49 -25.33 11.89
C GLN A 31 -0.74 -24.83 13.12
N GLU A 32 0.51 -24.42 12.96
CA GLU A 32 1.31 -23.81 14.01
C GLU A 32 0.75 -22.45 14.46
N PHE A 33 0.23 -21.66 13.53
CA PHE A 33 -0.43 -20.40 13.87
C PHE A 33 -1.71 -20.63 14.69
N ARG A 34 -2.55 -21.60 14.32
CA ARG A 34 -3.74 -22.01 15.07
C ARG A 34 -3.42 -22.69 16.40
N ALA A 35 -2.27 -23.36 16.50
CA ALA A 35 -1.84 -24.02 17.74
C ALA A 35 -1.41 -23.02 18.84
N CYS A 36 -1.21 -21.75 18.51
CA CYS A 36 -0.93 -20.72 19.49
C CYS A 36 -2.19 -20.42 20.33
N TYR A 37 -2.17 -20.79 21.59
CA TYR A 37 -3.34 -20.76 22.51
C TYR A 37 -4.01 -19.38 22.68
N VAL A 38 -3.38 -18.28 22.29
CA VAL A 38 -3.94 -16.93 22.32
C VAL A 38 -4.60 -16.52 21.01
N VAL A 39 -4.48 -17.35 19.97
CA VAL A 39 -5.13 -17.15 18.68
C VAL A 39 -6.41 -17.98 18.67
N SER A 40 -7.56 -17.31 18.73
CA SER A 40 -8.85 -17.99 18.59
C SER A 40 -9.09 -18.38 17.12
N GLU A 41 -9.94 -19.40 16.88
CA GLU A 41 -10.30 -19.81 15.53
C GLU A 41 -10.84 -18.67 14.69
N GLU A 42 -11.74 -17.85 15.26
CA GLU A 42 -12.30 -16.66 14.60
C GLU A 42 -11.22 -15.62 14.24
N MET A 43 -10.22 -15.47 15.09
CA MET A 43 -9.08 -14.56 14.84
C MET A 43 -8.15 -15.15 13.79
N ALA A 44 -7.88 -16.45 13.82
CA ALA A 44 -7.10 -17.14 12.81
C ALA A 44 -7.76 -16.99 11.43
N ASP A 45 -9.04 -17.32 11.29
CA ASP A 45 -9.78 -17.24 10.03
C ASP A 45 -9.78 -15.82 9.44
N ARG A 46 -9.85 -14.80 10.29
CA ARG A 46 -9.80 -13.41 9.87
C ARG A 46 -8.40 -12.98 9.40
N LEU A 47 -7.34 -13.51 10.01
CA LEU A 47 -5.96 -13.08 9.76
C LEU A 47 -5.24 -13.93 8.72
N LEU A 48 -5.58 -15.21 8.58
CA LEU A 48 -4.93 -16.13 7.64
C LEU A 48 -4.84 -15.60 6.21
N PRO A 49 -5.85 -14.91 5.64
CA PRO A 49 -5.74 -14.32 4.31
C PRO A 49 -4.63 -13.27 4.18
N TYR A 50 -4.14 -12.73 5.29
CA TYR A 50 -3.11 -11.68 5.32
C TYR A 50 -1.77 -12.17 5.88
N VAL A 51 -1.68 -13.43 6.29
CA VAL A 51 -0.45 -14.03 6.84
C VAL A 51 0.27 -14.81 5.76
N VAL A 52 1.52 -14.47 5.52
CA VAL A 52 2.42 -15.22 4.65
C VAL A 52 3.40 -15.99 5.53
N PHE A 53 3.37 -17.32 5.42
CA PHE A 53 4.29 -18.20 6.13
C PHE A 53 5.58 -18.37 5.31
N SER A 54 6.74 -18.22 5.96
CA SER A 54 8.06 -18.30 5.31
C SER A 54 8.64 -19.72 5.30
N GLY A 55 7.84 -20.74 5.54
CA GLY A 55 8.27 -22.13 5.55
C GLY A 55 8.83 -22.56 4.19
N VAL A 56 10.12 -22.80 4.13
CA VAL A 56 10.79 -23.40 2.98
C VAL A 56 10.57 -24.89 3.04
N GLU A 57 9.66 -25.42 2.26
CA GLU A 57 9.65 -26.84 1.97
C GLU A 57 10.77 -27.16 0.98
N THR A 58 11.89 -27.67 1.53
CA THR A 58 12.88 -28.40 0.77
C THR A 58 12.50 -29.87 0.77
N GLU A 59 11.79 -30.35 -0.22
CA GLU A 59 11.93 -31.73 -0.65
C GLU A 59 11.93 -31.84 -2.18
N LYS A 60 13.03 -32.44 -2.63
CA LYS A 60 13.29 -32.81 -4.01
C LYS A 60 12.37 -33.97 -4.41
N SER A 61 11.72 -33.85 -5.52
CA SER A 61 11.49 -34.96 -6.44
C SER A 61 11.20 -34.47 -7.84
N GLU A 62 11.87 -35.05 -8.79
CA GLU A 62 11.87 -34.81 -10.23
C GLU A 62 10.52 -35.14 -10.92
N PRO A 63 10.41 -34.90 -12.24
CA PRO A 63 9.22 -34.33 -12.83
C PRO A 63 8.25 -35.42 -13.34
N LEU A 64 6.99 -35.20 -13.15
CA LEU A 64 5.95 -35.84 -13.94
C LEU A 64 5.00 -34.80 -14.54
N LEU A 65 4.92 -34.91 -15.83
CA LEU A 65 4.12 -34.25 -16.82
C LEU A 65 2.65 -34.07 -16.42
N GLU A 66 2.13 -32.89 -16.86
CA GLU A 66 0.76 -32.67 -17.26
C GLU A 66 -0.35 -32.93 -16.22
N VAL A 67 -0.80 -31.86 -15.59
CA VAL A 67 -2.26 -31.63 -15.43
C VAL A 67 -2.54 -30.14 -15.51
N GLU A 68 -3.16 -29.74 -16.58
CA GLU A 68 -4.19 -28.71 -16.75
C GLU A 68 -4.40 -27.67 -15.66
N ASN A 69 -4.13 -26.41 -16.00
CA ASN A 69 -4.92 -25.22 -15.70
C ASN A 69 -5.70 -25.22 -14.37
N ALA A 70 -5.02 -25.13 -13.24
CA ALA A 70 -5.49 -24.31 -12.15
C ALA A 70 -4.77 -22.97 -12.29
N VAL A 71 -5.42 -22.02 -12.92
CA VAL A 71 -5.04 -20.61 -12.91
C VAL A 71 -5.20 -20.14 -11.48
N THR A 72 -4.15 -20.28 -10.68
CA THR A 72 -3.98 -19.40 -9.54
C THR A 72 -3.84 -18.02 -10.16
N GLU A 73 -4.92 -17.27 -10.19
CA GLU A 73 -4.95 -15.87 -10.63
C GLU A 73 -3.96 -15.10 -9.77
N ARG A 74 -2.72 -15.03 -10.24
CA ARG A 74 -1.70 -14.19 -9.61
C ARG A 74 -2.15 -12.76 -9.84
N LEU A 75 -2.69 -12.14 -8.79
CA LEU A 75 -3.06 -10.73 -8.83
C LEU A 75 -1.86 -9.90 -9.26
N VAL A 76 -2.05 -9.05 -10.26
CA VAL A 76 -1.01 -8.15 -10.75
C VAL A 76 -0.92 -6.95 -9.82
N GLU A 77 0.25 -6.76 -9.20
CA GLU A 77 0.49 -5.66 -8.26
C GLU A 77 0.84 -4.38 -9.01
N ILE A 78 -0.07 -3.39 -8.98
CA ILE A 78 -0.05 -2.20 -9.84
C ILE A 78 1.13 -1.25 -9.56
N ASN A 79 1.73 -1.28 -8.36
CA ASN A 79 2.87 -0.42 -8.03
C ASN A 79 4.22 -0.97 -8.53
N SER A 80 4.31 -2.26 -8.83
CA SER A 80 5.54 -2.89 -9.33
C SER A 80 5.43 -3.50 -10.73
N ALA A 81 4.19 -3.73 -11.22
CA ALA A 81 3.97 -4.31 -12.54
C ALA A 81 4.65 -3.49 -13.65
N ASP A 82 5.27 -4.19 -14.59
CA ASP A 82 5.72 -3.63 -15.86
C ASP A 82 4.54 -3.47 -16.84
N LYS A 83 4.83 -2.91 -18.01
CA LYS A 83 3.80 -2.66 -19.00
C LYS A 83 3.19 -3.95 -19.54
N GLU A 84 4.00 -4.96 -19.71
CA GLU A 84 3.63 -6.28 -20.23
C GLU A 84 2.69 -7.01 -19.26
N ALA A 85 3.01 -7.00 -17.97
CA ALA A 85 2.16 -7.57 -16.93
C ALA A 85 0.80 -6.85 -16.84
N LEU A 86 0.79 -5.53 -17.00
CA LEU A 86 -0.47 -4.77 -17.01
C LEU A 86 -1.32 -5.07 -18.25
N ILE A 87 -0.72 -5.26 -19.44
CA ILE A 87 -1.43 -5.61 -20.67
C ILE A 87 -2.01 -7.03 -20.60
N ALA A 88 -1.39 -7.93 -19.86
CA ALA A 88 -1.89 -9.28 -19.65
C ALA A 88 -3.19 -9.34 -18.82
N VAL A 89 -3.55 -8.24 -18.16
CA VAL A 89 -4.79 -8.11 -17.38
C VAL A 89 -5.96 -7.78 -18.30
N ASP A 90 -7.05 -8.57 -18.23
CA ASP A 90 -8.23 -8.35 -19.04
C ASP A 90 -8.86 -6.96 -18.80
N GLY A 91 -9.02 -6.20 -19.88
CA GLY A 91 -9.55 -4.84 -19.83
C GLY A 91 -8.49 -3.73 -19.74
N ILE A 92 -7.20 -4.08 -19.64
CA ILE A 92 -6.10 -3.12 -19.71
C ILE A 92 -5.39 -3.25 -21.06
N GLY A 93 -5.63 -2.30 -21.94
CA GLY A 93 -4.91 -2.20 -23.23
C GLY A 93 -3.60 -1.44 -23.10
N GLU A 94 -2.81 -1.44 -24.18
CA GLU A 94 -1.48 -0.82 -24.23
C GLU A 94 -1.48 0.67 -23.82
N LYS A 95 -2.50 1.43 -24.27
CA LYS A 95 -2.64 2.85 -23.90
C LYS A 95 -2.94 3.01 -22.42
N SER A 96 -3.85 2.19 -21.88
CA SER A 96 -4.22 2.21 -20.46
C SER A 96 -3.03 1.82 -19.59
N ALA A 97 -2.27 0.77 -19.94
CA ALA A 97 -1.07 0.36 -19.24
C ALA A 97 -0.03 1.50 -19.17
N SER A 98 0.19 2.19 -20.28
CA SER A 98 1.13 3.33 -20.34
C SER A 98 0.67 4.51 -19.47
N GLU A 99 -0.63 4.82 -19.45
CA GLU A 99 -1.18 5.90 -18.59
C GLU A 99 -1.16 5.49 -17.11
N ILE A 100 -1.42 4.22 -16.78
CA ILE A 100 -1.32 3.68 -15.42
C ILE A 100 0.11 3.88 -14.89
N ILE A 101 1.12 3.48 -15.65
CA ILE A 101 2.54 3.63 -15.27
C ILE A 101 2.89 5.10 -15.09
N LYS A 102 2.52 5.95 -16.04
CA LYS A 102 2.79 7.38 -15.97
C LYS A 102 2.13 8.05 -14.76
N TYR A 103 0.88 7.70 -14.48
CA TYR A 103 0.17 8.24 -13.32
C TYR A 103 0.75 7.72 -12.00
N ARG A 104 1.16 6.44 -11.95
CA ARG A 104 1.91 5.86 -10.85
C ARG A 104 3.17 6.66 -10.52
N GLU A 105 3.93 7.07 -11.54
CA GLU A 105 5.15 7.87 -11.34
C GLU A 105 4.85 9.28 -10.81
N LEU A 106 3.74 9.88 -11.24
CA LEU A 106 3.32 11.20 -10.76
C LEU A 106 2.81 11.16 -9.31
N LEU A 107 2.09 10.11 -8.94
CA LEU A 107 1.61 9.88 -7.55
C LEU A 107 2.75 9.47 -6.61
N GLY A 108 3.81 8.85 -7.14
CA GLY A 108 4.81 8.14 -6.34
C GLY A 108 4.38 6.72 -5.94
N GLY A 109 3.29 6.21 -6.51
CA GLY A 109 2.64 4.93 -6.27
C GLY A 109 1.16 5.07 -5.99
N TYR A 110 0.38 4.05 -6.30
CA TYR A 110 -1.05 4.00 -5.95
C TYR A 110 -1.22 3.64 -4.48
N HIS A 111 -2.16 4.28 -3.83
CA HIS A 111 -2.57 3.94 -2.46
C HIS A 111 -3.65 2.85 -2.46
N SER A 112 -4.49 2.86 -3.48
CA SER A 112 -5.58 1.90 -3.65
C SER A 112 -5.89 1.68 -5.13
N VAL A 113 -6.53 0.54 -5.43
CA VAL A 113 -6.91 0.17 -6.81
C VAL A 113 -7.95 1.15 -7.39
N GLU A 114 -8.81 1.70 -6.56
CA GLU A 114 -9.87 2.63 -6.94
C GLU A 114 -9.33 3.91 -7.61
N GLN A 115 -8.09 4.28 -7.35
CA GLN A 115 -7.46 5.43 -8.01
C GLN A 115 -7.27 5.24 -9.52
N LEU A 116 -7.32 4.00 -10.02
CA LEU A 116 -7.30 3.75 -11.47
C LEU A 116 -8.55 4.30 -12.15
N ALA A 117 -9.67 4.41 -11.44
CA ALA A 117 -10.89 5.03 -11.97
C ALA A 117 -10.75 6.55 -12.21
N GLU A 118 -9.71 7.19 -11.68
CA GLU A 118 -9.42 8.61 -11.96
C GLU A 118 -8.82 8.80 -13.37
N LEU A 119 -8.31 7.73 -13.98
CA LEU A 119 -7.71 7.77 -15.30
C LEU A 119 -8.81 7.79 -16.38
N LYS A 120 -8.74 8.76 -17.29
CA LYS A 120 -9.71 8.91 -18.39
C LYS A 120 -9.76 7.73 -19.35
N CYS A 121 -8.70 6.93 -19.40
CA CYS A 121 -8.61 5.73 -20.23
C CYS A 121 -9.25 4.50 -19.59
N VAL A 122 -9.65 4.57 -18.32
CA VAL A 122 -10.31 3.50 -17.57
C VAL A 122 -11.81 3.78 -17.54
N THR A 123 -12.59 2.94 -18.21
CA THR A 123 -14.06 2.98 -18.14
C THR A 123 -14.55 2.12 -16.98
N GLU A 124 -15.76 2.38 -16.49
CA GLU A 124 -16.37 1.57 -15.43
C GLU A 124 -16.45 0.08 -15.80
N GLU A 125 -16.76 -0.21 -17.08
CA GLU A 125 -16.82 -1.60 -17.58
C GLU A 125 -15.45 -2.28 -17.52
N ASN A 126 -14.39 -1.58 -17.94
CA ASN A 126 -13.04 -2.12 -17.91
C ASN A 126 -12.54 -2.25 -16.46
N PHE A 127 -12.84 -1.26 -15.61
CA PHE A 127 -12.52 -1.30 -14.19
C PHE A 127 -13.10 -2.55 -13.51
N ALA A 128 -14.38 -2.84 -13.76
CA ALA A 128 -15.04 -4.02 -13.22
C ALA A 128 -14.39 -5.34 -13.67
N LYS A 129 -13.88 -5.40 -14.93
CA LYS A 129 -13.21 -6.60 -15.46
C LYS A 129 -11.88 -6.90 -14.78
N PHE A 130 -11.06 -5.88 -14.54
CA PHE A 130 -9.73 -6.10 -14.01
C PHE A 130 -9.61 -5.99 -12.48
N LEU A 131 -10.66 -5.54 -11.81
CA LEU A 131 -10.64 -5.35 -10.35
C LEU A 131 -10.29 -6.64 -9.58
N SER A 132 -10.76 -7.80 -10.06
CA SER A 132 -10.45 -9.12 -9.49
C SER A 132 -9.04 -9.64 -9.82
N GLN A 133 -8.35 -9.02 -10.78
CA GLN A 133 -7.06 -9.47 -11.31
C GLN A 133 -5.88 -8.66 -10.82
N ILE A 134 -6.13 -7.56 -10.10
CA ILE A 134 -5.10 -6.62 -9.66
C ILE A 134 -5.12 -6.42 -8.15
N CYS A 135 -3.96 -6.06 -7.60
CA CYS A 135 -3.82 -5.65 -6.20
C CYS A 135 -2.93 -4.41 -6.09
N CYS A 136 -2.97 -3.78 -4.94
CA CYS A 136 -2.22 -2.56 -4.65
C CYS A 136 -1.51 -2.65 -3.31
N ASP A 137 -0.18 -2.61 -3.32
CA ASP A 137 0.65 -2.53 -2.12
C ASP A 137 1.01 -1.06 -1.83
N SER A 138 0.29 -0.46 -0.89
CA SER A 138 0.53 0.93 -0.48
C SER A 138 1.86 1.18 0.23
N CYS A 139 2.56 0.12 0.69
CA CYS A 139 3.89 0.25 1.29
C CYS A 139 4.96 0.71 0.28
N LYS A 140 4.70 0.54 -1.02
CA LYS A 140 5.60 0.94 -2.11
C LYS A 140 5.51 2.43 -2.48
N ILE A 141 4.63 3.20 -1.85
CA ILE A 141 4.46 4.62 -2.13
C ILE A 141 5.72 5.40 -1.71
N LYS A 142 6.24 6.19 -2.63
CA LYS A 142 7.30 7.18 -2.35
C LYS A 142 6.68 8.43 -1.73
N LYS A 143 6.80 8.56 -0.41
CA LYS A 143 6.25 9.70 0.32
C LYS A 143 7.09 10.95 0.12
N ILE A 144 6.41 12.08 -0.08
CA ILE A 144 6.98 13.42 -0.21
C ILE A 144 7.09 14.03 1.19
N ASP A 145 8.26 14.56 1.51
CA ASP A 145 8.45 15.29 2.77
C ASP A 145 7.93 16.72 2.62
N ILE A 146 6.77 16.98 3.22
CA ILE A 146 6.08 18.26 3.04
C ILE A 146 6.88 19.46 3.55
N ASN A 147 7.77 19.25 4.51
CA ASN A 147 8.57 20.32 5.10
C ASN A 147 9.81 20.66 4.28
N PHE A 148 10.35 19.69 3.52
CA PHE A 148 11.61 19.84 2.78
C PHE A 148 11.46 19.75 1.26
N ALA A 149 10.38 19.16 0.77
CA ALA A 149 10.15 19.00 -0.68
C ALA A 149 10.21 20.33 -1.42
N GLY A 150 10.87 20.31 -2.58
CA GLY A 150 10.96 21.47 -3.46
C GLY A 150 9.63 21.80 -4.14
N PRO A 151 9.44 23.07 -4.58
CA PRO A 151 8.19 23.46 -5.26
C PRO A 151 7.89 22.60 -6.49
N LYS A 152 8.90 22.25 -7.30
CA LYS A 152 8.76 21.42 -8.50
C LYS A 152 8.33 19.98 -8.17
N GLU A 153 8.77 19.44 -7.05
CA GLU A 153 8.40 18.10 -6.59
C GLU A 153 6.93 18.05 -6.19
N LEU A 154 6.48 19.04 -5.41
CA LEU A 154 5.08 19.19 -5.01
C LEU A 154 4.15 19.47 -6.20
N GLU A 155 4.59 20.31 -7.16
CA GLU A 155 3.81 20.68 -8.36
C GLU A 155 3.54 19.46 -9.26
N ARG A 156 4.45 18.50 -9.29
CA ARG A 156 4.29 17.28 -10.11
C ARG A 156 3.22 16.34 -9.59
N HIS A 157 2.87 16.43 -8.31
CA HIS A 157 1.89 15.53 -7.70
C HIS A 157 0.46 15.89 -8.11
N PRO A 158 -0.33 14.96 -8.69
CA PRO A 158 -1.64 15.24 -9.27
C PRO A 158 -2.65 15.88 -8.31
N TYR A 159 -2.51 15.61 -7.00
CA TYR A 159 -3.42 16.13 -5.97
C TYR A 159 -2.97 17.48 -5.39
N VAL A 160 -1.87 18.04 -5.85
CA VAL A 160 -1.40 19.36 -5.43
C VAL A 160 -1.76 20.41 -6.48
N SER A 161 -2.79 21.20 -6.20
CA SER A 161 -3.16 22.30 -7.07
C SER A 161 -2.15 23.46 -6.99
N ALA A 162 -2.05 24.28 -8.03
CA ALA A 162 -1.20 25.49 -8.01
C ALA A 162 -1.55 26.44 -6.86
N ARG A 163 -2.82 26.46 -6.42
CA ARG A 163 -3.28 27.23 -5.26
C ARG A 163 -2.76 26.64 -3.96
N THR A 164 -2.89 25.35 -3.80
CA THR A 164 -2.41 24.58 -2.64
C THR A 164 -0.90 24.68 -2.52
N LEU A 165 -0.17 24.54 -3.62
CA LEU A 165 1.28 24.72 -3.67
C LEU A 165 1.72 26.08 -3.12
N ARG A 166 1.10 27.17 -3.60
CA ARG A 166 1.42 28.54 -3.12
C ARG A 166 1.17 28.70 -1.63
N ARG A 167 0.09 28.13 -1.10
CA ARG A 167 -0.23 28.16 0.33
C ARG A 167 0.81 27.39 1.14
N ILE A 168 1.18 26.18 0.70
CA ILE A 168 2.20 25.36 1.34
C ILE A 168 3.52 26.11 1.44
N ILE A 169 4.02 26.65 0.32
CA ILE A 169 5.30 27.37 0.29
C ILE A 169 5.27 28.59 1.21
N LYS A 170 4.21 29.43 1.09
CA LYS A 170 4.09 30.65 1.91
C LYS A 170 4.04 30.31 3.40
N GLN A 171 3.23 29.33 3.80
CA GLN A 171 3.03 29.02 5.20
C GLN A 171 4.24 28.30 5.80
N ARG A 172 4.93 27.46 5.04
CA ARG A 172 6.19 26.84 5.46
C ARG A 172 7.26 27.88 5.82
N GLN A 173 7.37 28.95 5.03
CA GLN A 173 8.29 30.05 5.32
C GLN A 173 7.93 30.82 6.61
N LEU A 174 6.63 30.91 6.93
CA LEU A 174 6.16 31.65 8.10
C LEU A 174 6.20 30.84 9.40
N LYS A 175 5.98 29.52 9.33
CA LYS A 175 5.80 28.65 10.51
C LYS A 175 6.92 27.62 10.74
N GLY A 176 7.78 27.41 9.77
CA GLY A 176 8.85 26.40 9.89
C GLY A 176 8.43 24.96 9.60
N GLY A 177 7.17 24.69 9.22
CA GLY A 177 6.69 23.36 8.83
C GLY A 177 5.51 22.84 9.65
N TRP A 178 5.17 21.57 9.45
CA TRP A 178 4.05 20.86 10.09
C TRP A 178 4.51 19.52 10.64
N SER A 179 3.90 19.07 11.74
CA SER A 179 4.13 17.75 12.32
C SER A 179 3.11 16.71 11.90
N ARG A 180 1.93 17.14 11.44
CA ARG A 180 0.80 16.30 11.02
C ARG A 180 -0.10 17.01 10.02
N ILE A 181 -0.91 16.21 9.30
CA ILE A 181 -1.77 16.74 8.22
C ILE A 181 -2.94 17.58 8.75
N GLU A 182 -3.42 17.29 9.95
CA GLU A 182 -4.51 18.02 10.60
C GLU A 182 -4.17 19.49 10.80
N GLU A 183 -2.92 19.82 11.11
CA GLU A 183 -2.46 21.21 11.21
C GLU A 183 -2.64 21.98 9.89
N MET A 184 -2.50 21.29 8.75
CA MET A 184 -2.67 21.90 7.43
C MET A 184 -4.15 22.17 7.13
N THR A 185 -5.06 21.35 7.62
CA THR A 185 -6.52 21.58 7.49
C THR A 185 -7.00 22.69 8.43
N GLU A 186 -6.57 22.67 9.69
CA GLU A 186 -6.87 23.70 10.69
C GLU A 186 -6.44 25.11 10.22
N GLN A 187 -5.33 25.18 9.48
CA GLN A 187 -4.80 26.41 8.92
C GLN A 187 -5.37 26.76 7.54
N ASN A 188 -6.37 26.01 7.07
CA ASN A 188 -6.99 26.19 5.75
C ASN A 188 -6.00 26.14 4.57
N ILE A 189 -4.91 25.38 4.68
CA ILE A 189 -3.95 25.13 3.61
C ILE A 189 -4.49 24.07 2.67
N LEU A 190 -5.02 22.98 3.24
CA LEU A 190 -5.72 21.91 2.57
C LEU A 190 -7.19 21.90 2.99
N SER A 191 -8.08 21.58 2.06
CA SER A 191 -9.43 21.16 2.42
C SER A 191 -9.39 19.75 3.02
N GLU A 192 -10.46 19.32 3.71
CA GLU A 192 -10.55 17.95 4.23
C GLU A 192 -10.42 16.89 3.13
N GLU A 193 -10.98 17.15 1.95
CA GLU A 193 -10.88 16.25 0.79
C GLU A 193 -9.46 16.19 0.25
N GLU A 194 -8.79 17.36 0.09
CA GLU A 194 -7.38 17.39 -0.32
C GLU A 194 -6.48 16.68 0.70
N ALA A 195 -6.74 16.85 1.99
CA ALA A 195 -5.99 16.19 3.05
C ALA A 195 -6.16 14.67 3.02
N LYS A 196 -7.38 14.16 2.87
CA LYS A 196 -7.64 12.71 2.74
C LYS A 196 -6.91 12.10 1.55
N ARG A 197 -6.91 12.79 0.39
CA ARG A 197 -6.23 12.31 -0.82
C ARG A 197 -4.71 12.38 -0.72
N LEU A 198 -4.17 13.39 -0.04
CA LEU A 198 -2.73 13.61 0.08
C LEU A 198 -2.09 12.87 1.26
N ALA A 199 -2.85 12.54 2.31
CA ALA A 199 -2.33 11.90 3.51
C ALA A 199 -1.41 10.68 3.25
N PRO A 200 -1.75 9.73 2.35
CA PRO A 200 -0.91 8.58 2.07
C PRO A 200 0.45 8.93 1.48
N TYR A 201 0.55 10.07 0.81
CA TYR A 201 1.71 10.54 0.04
C TYR A 201 2.62 11.49 0.80
N LEU A 202 2.19 11.97 1.96
CA LEU A 202 2.96 12.94 2.74
C LEU A 202 3.71 12.27 3.89
N ARG A 203 4.87 12.85 4.18
CA ARG A 203 5.66 12.57 5.37
C ARG A 203 6.00 13.90 6.04
N PHE A 204 5.94 13.90 7.36
CA PHE A 204 6.19 15.06 8.21
C PHE A 204 7.46 14.83 9.01
N ARG A 205 8.60 15.31 8.50
CA ARG A 205 9.84 15.39 9.29
C ARG A 205 9.97 16.81 9.85
N LEU A 206 10.28 16.92 11.10
CA LEU A 206 10.74 18.18 11.70
C LEU A 206 12.27 18.11 11.79
N GLU A 207 12.95 19.24 11.62
CA GLU A 207 14.35 19.32 11.97
C GLU A 207 14.47 18.96 13.46
N ALA A 208 15.37 18.03 13.78
CA ALA A 208 15.73 17.79 15.16
C ALA A 208 16.35 19.10 15.67
N THR A 209 15.67 19.78 16.56
CA THR A 209 16.25 20.89 17.32
C THR A 209 17.35 20.29 18.18
N GLU A 210 18.64 20.57 17.83
CA GLU A 210 19.79 20.32 18.69
C GLU A 210 19.71 21.13 19.97
#